data_144866ffa407a59376d39252bdce7c8e
#
_entry.id   144866ffa407a59376d39252bdce7c8e
#
_cell.length_a   1.000
_cell.length_b   1.000
_cell.length_c   1.000
_cell.angle_alpha   90.00
_cell.angle_beta   90.00
_cell.angle_gamma   90.00
#
_symmetry.space_group_name_H-M   'P 1'
#
loop_
_entity.id
_entity.type
_entity.pdbx_description
1 polymer ?
#
loop_
_entity_poly.entity_id
_entity_poly.type
_entity_poly.pdbx_seq_one_letter_code
_entity_poly.pdbx_strand_id
1 'polypeptide(L)'
;MSKAIHWVCAGAAILGLGGSAWAADAPAAETPAMHHGASAKDARTAPTDEELIASAMKAAPRKVAETATIVAPDPKGGMRTLRNGSNGFTCMPDNPETPGPDPMCWDKNAGAWIDAYLHHQTPPSGKVGFMYMLAGGTDASNTDPYAAKPTASNHWIKTGPHVMIVGADASFYDTYPKSADPDAKSPYVMWAGTPYQHLMAPIR
;
A
#
# COMPACT_ATOMS: atom_id res chain seq x y z
N MET A 1 8.90 -2.86 27.39
CA MET A 1 8.02 -1.67 27.36
C MET A 1 7.50 -1.54 25.95
N SER A 2 6.28 -2.01 25.74
CA SER A 2 5.66 -2.10 24.42
C SER A 2 5.02 -0.75 24.08
N LYS A 3 5.46 -0.11 22.98
CA LYS A 3 4.78 1.09 22.46
C LYS A 3 3.91 0.68 21.28
N ALA A 4 2.61 0.75 21.51
CA ALA A 4 1.61 0.58 20.49
C ALA A 4 1.71 1.72 19.45
N ILE A 5 1.78 1.36 18.18
CA ILE A 5 1.75 2.31 17.06
C ILE A 5 0.28 2.69 16.84
N HIS A 6 -0.05 3.94 17.16
CA HIS A 6 -1.38 4.50 16.91
C HIS A 6 -1.40 5.13 15.51
N TRP A 7 -2.28 4.64 14.67
CA TRP A 7 -2.68 5.32 13.46
C TRP A 7 -3.58 6.50 13.84
N VAL A 8 -3.10 7.73 13.64
CA VAL A 8 -3.86 8.95 13.93
C VAL A 8 -4.62 9.38 12.68
N CYS A 9 -5.93 9.14 12.68
CA CYS A 9 -6.84 9.84 11.79
C CYS A 9 -7.17 11.20 12.42
N ALA A 10 -6.69 12.30 11.85
CA ALA A 10 -7.05 13.65 12.26
C ALA A 10 -8.38 14.06 11.60
N GLY A 11 -9.47 14.00 12.35
CA GLY A 11 -10.73 14.60 11.97
C GLY A 11 -10.78 16.05 12.46
N ALA A 12 -10.89 17.03 11.57
CA ALA A 12 -11.16 18.43 11.90
C ALA A 12 -12.66 18.68 12.01
N ALA A 13 -13.12 19.04 13.20
CA ALA A 13 -14.46 19.55 13.45
C ALA A 13 -14.50 21.07 13.18
N ILE A 14 -15.42 21.51 12.34
CA ILE A 14 -15.72 22.93 12.16
C ILE A 14 -17.07 23.20 12.84
N LEU A 15 -17.05 24.06 13.86
CA LEU A 15 -18.19 24.69 14.50
C LEU A 15 -18.61 25.92 13.66
N GLY A 16 -19.86 25.99 13.26
CA GLY A 16 -20.45 27.17 12.65
C GLY A 16 -21.77 27.57 13.34
N LEU A 17 -21.78 28.78 13.85
CA LEU A 17 -22.86 29.42 14.62
C LEU A 17 -23.96 29.97 13.72
N GLY A 18 -25.20 29.77 14.14
CA GLY A 18 -26.27 30.70 14.34
C GLY A 18 -26.87 31.52 13.18
N GLY A 19 -28.18 31.45 13.05
CA GLY A 19 -28.96 32.42 12.29
C GLY A 19 -30.49 32.08 12.26
N SER A 20 -31.28 32.91 12.83
CA SER A 20 -32.69 32.81 13.25
C SER A 20 -33.72 32.72 12.11
N ALA A 21 -34.77 32.01 12.43
CA ALA A 21 -36.19 32.05 12.07
C ALA A 21 -36.73 33.05 11.01
N TRP A 22 -37.57 32.51 10.11
CA TRP A 22 -38.85 33.11 9.67
C TRP A 22 -39.81 31.97 9.29
N ALA A 23 -40.95 31.94 9.93
CA ALA A 23 -42.08 31.07 9.62
C ALA A 23 -42.91 31.63 8.44
N ALA A 24 -43.36 30.77 7.56
CA ALA A 24 -44.49 31.02 6.67
C ALA A 24 -45.21 29.68 6.38
N ASP A 25 -46.45 29.59 6.79
CA ASP A 25 -47.41 28.52 6.49
C ASP A 25 -47.68 28.38 5.00
N ALA A 26 -47.72 27.15 4.49
CA ALA A 26 -48.44 26.76 3.28
C ALA A 26 -48.78 25.27 3.28
N PRO A 27 -49.85 24.82 2.62
CA PRO A 27 -50.60 23.62 2.99
C PRO A 27 -50.03 22.32 2.44
N ALA A 28 -50.40 21.23 3.12
CA ALA A 28 -50.04 19.84 2.80
C ALA A 28 -50.45 19.41 1.39
N ALA A 29 -49.47 18.96 0.62
CA ALA A 29 -49.66 18.09 -0.54
C ALA A 29 -49.15 16.71 -0.21
N GLU A 30 -50.04 15.74 -0.17
CA GLU A 30 -49.71 14.32 -0.04
C GLU A 30 -48.90 13.87 -1.26
N THR A 31 -47.66 13.43 -1.04
CA THR A 31 -46.86 12.74 -2.02
C THR A 31 -46.73 11.25 -1.63
N PRO A 32 -46.89 10.32 -2.60
CA PRO A 32 -46.86 8.90 -2.30
C PRO A 32 -45.47 8.51 -1.83
N ALA A 33 -45.42 7.69 -0.75
CA ALA A 33 -44.21 7.12 -0.20
C ALA A 33 -43.49 6.24 -1.25
N MET A 34 -42.46 6.80 -1.86
CA MET A 34 -41.48 6.00 -2.55
C MET A 34 -40.60 5.32 -1.48
N HIS A 35 -40.78 4.00 -1.34
CA HIS A 35 -39.86 3.16 -0.66
C HIS A 35 -38.51 3.23 -1.38
N HIS A 36 -37.65 4.14 -0.99
CA HIS A 36 -36.22 4.02 -1.25
C HIS A 36 -35.71 2.88 -0.38
N GLY A 37 -35.63 1.70 -1.00
CA GLY A 37 -34.85 0.60 -0.43
C GLY A 37 -33.44 1.14 -0.18
N ALA A 38 -33.11 1.37 1.07
CA ALA A 38 -31.73 1.55 1.50
C ALA A 38 -30.99 0.29 1.03
N SER A 39 -30.21 0.45 -0.05
CA SER A 39 -29.24 -0.58 -0.44
C SER A 39 -28.37 -0.78 0.77
N ALA A 40 -28.53 -1.94 1.42
CA ALA A 40 -27.62 -2.38 2.44
C ALA A 40 -26.24 -2.36 1.80
N LYS A 41 -25.37 -1.43 2.20
CA LYS A 41 -23.94 -1.53 1.95
C LYS A 41 -23.56 -2.89 2.47
N ASP A 42 -23.21 -3.79 1.56
CA ASP A 42 -22.70 -5.12 1.92
C ASP A 42 -21.67 -4.95 3.02
N ALA A 43 -22.00 -5.38 4.22
CA ALA A 43 -21.04 -5.57 5.30
C ALA A 43 -20.15 -6.74 4.83
N ARG A 44 -19.10 -6.42 4.10
CA ARG A 44 -18.13 -7.40 3.62
C ARG A 44 -17.53 -8.01 4.87
N THR A 45 -17.81 -9.27 5.12
CA THR A 45 -17.15 -10.05 6.17
C THR A 45 -15.65 -9.96 5.96
N ALA A 46 -14.89 -9.84 7.05
CA ALA A 46 -13.42 -9.84 6.98
C ALA A 46 -12.95 -11.07 6.18
N PRO A 47 -11.90 -10.93 5.35
CA PRO A 47 -11.41 -12.03 4.52
C PRO A 47 -10.93 -13.20 5.39
N THR A 48 -11.18 -14.41 4.95
CA THR A 48 -10.70 -15.64 5.59
C THR A 48 -9.18 -15.80 5.41
N ASP A 49 -8.55 -16.66 6.20
CA ASP A 49 -7.12 -16.94 6.06
C ASP A 49 -6.79 -17.56 4.70
N GLU A 50 -7.67 -18.39 4.13
CA GLU A 50 -7.53 -18.95 2.80
C GLU A 50 -7.58 -17.87 1.71
N GLU A 51 -8.46 -16.90 1.82
CA GLU A 51 -8.54 -15.75 0.90
C GLU A 51 -7.30 -14.87 0.98
N LEU A 52 -6.80 -14.61 2.20
CA LEU A 52 -5.56 -13.86 2.41
C LEU A 52 -4.35 -14.59 1.82
N ILE A 53 -4.23 -15.91 2.03
CA ILE A 53 -3.17 -16.73 1.43
C ILE A 53 -3.27 -16.70 -0.10
N ALA A 54 -4.47 -16.89 -0.67
CA ALA A 54 -4.68 -16.85 -2.11
C ALA A 54 -4.34 -15.48 -2.72
N SER A 55 -4.61 -14.39 -2.00
CA SER A 55 -4.21 -13.03 -2.38
C SER A 55 -2.68 -12.88 -2.37
N ALA A 56 -2.02 -13.24 -1.27
CA ALA A 56 -0.57 -13.14 -1.11
C ALA A 56 0.19 -13.93 -2.20
N MET A 57 -0.32 -15.09 -2.58
CA MET A 57 0.28 -15.94 -3.62
C MET A 57 0.28 -15.32 -5.02
N LYS A 58 -0.52 -14.29 -5.27
CA LYS A 58 -0.52 -13.55 -6.55
C LYS A 58 0.67 -12.60 -6.69
N ALA A 59 1.37 -12.32 -5.60
CA ALA A 59 2.49 -11.37 -5.59
C ALA A 59 3.71 -11.84 -6.37
N ALA A 60 3.95 -13.15 -6.46
CA ALA A 60 5.20 -13.73 -7.01
C ALA A 60 4.91 -14.91 -7.96
N PRO A 61 5.93 -15.36 -8.71
CA PRO A 61 5.81 -16.59 -9.48
C PRO A 61 5.38 -17.75 -8.59
N ARG A 62 4.51 -18.63 -9.11
CA ARG A 62 3.93 -19.73 -8.35
C ARG A 62 4.97 -20.53 -7.56
N LYS A 63 6.10 -20.89 -8.18
CA LYS A 63 7.19 -21.66 -7.54
C LYS A 63 7.80 -20.94 -6.32
N VAL A 64 7.77 -19.60 -6.28
CA VAL A 64 8.21 -18.81 -5.12
C VAL A 64 7.08 -18.76 -4.08
N ALA A 65 5.89 -18.41 -4.50
CA ALA A 65 4.75 -18.21 -3.59
C ALA A 65 4.31 -19.49 -2.88
N GLU A 66 4.40 -20.67 -3.54
CA GLU A 66 3.97 -21.97 -2.97
C GLU A 66 4.73 -22.36 -1.71
N THR A 67 6.00 -21.98 -1.60
CA THR A 67 6.87 -22.36 -0.46
C THR A 67 7.31 -21.16 0.38
N ALA A 68 6.77 -19.98 0.12
CA ALA A 68 7.02 -18.77 0.92
C ALA A 68 6.25 -18.80 2.25
N THR A 69 6.79 -18.11 3.26
CA THR A 69 6.03 -17.75 4.45
C THR A 69 4.93 -16.76 4.06
N ILE A 70 3.70 -16.96 4.52
CA ILE A 70 2.61 -16.01 4.31
C ILE A 70 2.30 -15.33 5.63
N VAL A 71 2.29 -14.00 5.60
CA VAL A 71 1.90 -13.15 6.75
C VAL A 71 0.75 -12.25 6.37
N ALA A 72 -0.02 -11.81 7.34
CA ALA A 72 -1.08 -10.81 7.15
C ALA A 72 -1.15 -9.87 8.37
N PRO A 73 -1.74 -8.66 8.24
CA PRO A 73 -2.00 -7.81 9.37
C PRO A 73 -2.79 -8.53 10.47
N ASP A 74 -2.40 -8.34 11.73
CA ASP A 74 -3.16 -8.82 12.88
C ASP A 74 -4.09 -7.70 13.35
N PRO A 75 -5.40 -7.97 13.53
CA PRO A 75 -6.33 -6.99 14.09
C PRO A 75 -5.91 -6.40 15.44
N LYS A 76 -5.06 -7.12 16.17
CA LYS A 76 -4.47 -6.67 17.45
C LYS A 76 -3.21 -5.83 17.30
N GLY A 77 -2.77 -5.58 16.05
CA GLY A 77 -1.56 -4.86 15.68
C GLY A 77 -0.39 -5.77 15.33
N GLY A 78 0.44 -5.30 14.39
CA GLY A 78 1.56 -6.08 13.84
C GLY A 78 1.12 -7.06 12.77
N MET A 79 1.93 -8.10 12.56
CA MET A 79 1.71 -9.14 11.53
C MET A 79 1.54 -10.50 12.20
N ARG A 80 0.63 -11.33 11.67
CA ARG A 80 0.47 -12.74 12.05
C ARG A 80 0.87 -13.66 10.90
N THR A 81 1.41 -14.81 11.22
CA THR A 81 1.77 -15.83 10.23
C THR A 81 0.56 -16.70 9.91
N LEU A 82 0.21 -16.76 8.63
CA LEU A 82 -0.87 -17.63 8.10
C LEU A 82 -0.32 -18.99 7.66
N ARG A 83 0.90 -19.00 7.13
CA ARG A 83 1.59 -20.22 6.67
C ARG A 83 3.09 -20.06 6.84
N ASN A 84 3.75 -21.06 7.42
CA ASN A 84 5.22 -21.13 7.44
C ASN A 84 5.73 -21.59 6.08
N GLY A 85 6.82 -20.98 5.61
CA GLY A 85 7.50 -21.32 4.36
C GLY A 85 8.91 -21.84 4.58
N SER A 86 9.57 -22.24 3.50
CA SER A 86 10.92 -22.85 3.55
C SER A 86 11.92 -22.26 2.56
N ASN A 87 11.51 -21.34 1.68
CA ASN A 87 12.37 -20.81 0.60
C ASN A 87 13.01 -19.43 0.91
N GLY A 88 12.83 -18.91 2.12
CA GLY A 88 13.40 -17.64 2.54
C GLY A 88 12.62 -16.41 2.07
N PHE A 89 11.52 -16.57 1.30
CA PHE A 89 10.61 -15.49 0.96
C PHE A 89 9.47 -15.38 1.96
N THR A 90 9.01 -14.15 2.18
CA THR A 90 7.78 -13.81 2.90
C THR A 90 6.84 -13.09 1.95
N CYS A 91 5.56 -13.47 1.91
CA CYS A 91 4.55 -12.79 1.13
C CYS A 91 3.42 -12.28 2.02
N MET A 92 2.81 -11.15 1.61
CA MET A 92 1.63 -10.59 2.25
C MET A 92 0.51 -10.38 1.23
N PRO A 93 -0.76 -10.43 1.66
CA PRO A 93 -1.90 -10.18 0.79
C PRO A 93 -2.01 -8.72 0.39
N ASP A 94 -2.88 -8.48 -0.56
CA ASP A 94 -3.38 -7.18 -0.94
C ASP A 94 -3.97 -6.41 0.25
N ASN A 95 -3.70 -5.10 0.30
CA ASN A 95 -4.33 -4.20 1.25
C ASN A 95 -5.61 -3.62 0.61
N PRO A 96 -6.81 -3.96 1.09
CA PRO A 96 -8.06 -3.49 0.50
C PRO A 96 -8.30 -1.98 0.65
N GLU A 97 -7.48 -1.28 1.44
CA GLU A 97 -7.55 0.18 1.63
C GLU A 97 -6.77 0.96 0.58
N THR A 98 -5.92 0.29 -0.21
CA THR A 98 -5.17 0.91 -1.30
C THR A 98 -5.93 0.87 -2.62
N PRO A 99 -5.68 1.83 -3.56
CA PRO A 99 -6.47 1.93 -4.79
C PRO A 99 -6.25 0.80 -5.80
N GLY A 100 -5.22 -0.01 -5.67
CA GLY A 100 -4.87 -1.07 -6.62
C GLY A 100 -4.39 -2.33 -5.91
N PRO A 101 -4.34 -3.47 -6.61
CA PRO A 101 -3.85 -4.71 -6.01
C PRO A 101 -2.35 -4.60 -5.72
N ASP A 102 -1.97 -4.72 -4.45
CA ASP A 102 -0.59 -4.57 -3.99
C ASP A 102 -0.05 -5.73 -3.13
N PRO A 103 -0.44 -6.99 -3.37
CA PRO A 103 0.18 -8.09 -2.66
C PRO A 103 1.68 -8.14 -3.01
N MET A 104 2.51 -8.44 -2.01
CA MET A 104 3.95 -8.33 -2.12
C MET A 104 4.65 -9.57 -1.56
N CYS A 105 5.74 -10.02 -2.23
CA CYS A 105 6.65 -11.02 -1.72
C CYS A 105 8.08 -10.46 -1.68
N TRP A 106 8.83 -10.76 -0.64
CA TRP A 106 10.19 -10.24 -0.46
C TRP A 106 11.12 -11.28 0.16
N ASP A 107 12.41 -11.17 -0.14
CA ASP A 107 13.46 -11.95 0.50
C ASP A 107 13.88 -11.35 1.84
N LYS A 108 14.80 -12.02 2.55
CA LYS A 108 15.28 -11.59 3.87
C LYS A 108 15.91 -10.20 3.86
N ASN A 109 16.67 -9.83 2.83
CA ASN A 109 17.33 -8.53 2.75
C ASN A 109 16.34 -7.41 2.49
N ALA A 110 15.38 -7.64 1.57
CA ALA A 110 14.30 -6.72 1.33
C ALA A 110 13.40 -6.56 2.57
N GLY A 111 13.18 -7.62 3.35
CA GLY A 111 12.50 -7.52 4.64
C GLY A 111 13.18 -6.58 5.63
N ALA A 112 14.52 -6.60 5.71
CA ALA A 112 15.27 -5.66 6.54
C ALA A 112 15.19 -4.20 6.01
N TRP A 113 15.10 -4.02 4.69
CA TRP A 113 14.86 -2.72 4.07
C TRP A 113 13.44 -2.20 4.36
N ILE A 114 12.42 -3.05 4.25
CA ILE A 114 11.02 -2.73 4.60
C ILE A 114 10.92 -2.30 6.07
N ASP A 115 11.54 -3.06 6.98
CA ASP A 115 11.53 -2.75 8.42
C ASP A 115 12.13 -1.37 8.70
N ALA A 116 13.28 -1.06 8.08
CA ALA A 116 13.91 0.26 8.19
C ALA A 116 13.01 1.37 7.63
N TYR A 117 12.37 1.16 6.47
CA TYR A 117 11.41 2.10 5.88
C TYR A 117 10.22 2.38 6.82
N LEU A 118 9.59 1.34 7.36
CA LEU A 118 8.44 1.47 8.25
C LEU A 118 8.77 2.18 9.57
N HIS A 119 10.02 2.08 10.03
CA HIS A 119 10.49 2.74 11.26
C HIS A 119 11.24 4.05 11.00
N HIS A 120 11.22 4.59 9.78
CA HIS A 120 11.94 5.80 9.39
C HIS A 120 13.46 5.74 9.68
N GLN A 121 14.05 4.54 9.55
CA GLN A 121 15.47 4.30 9.77
C GLN A 121 16.18 4.15 8.42
N THR A 122 17.49 4.40 8.41
CA THR A 122 18.31 4.13 7.22
C THR A 122 18.41 2.62 7.00
N PRO A 123 18.06 2.11 5.80
CA PRO A 123 18.20 0.69 5.48
C PRO A 123 19.66 0.21 5.57
N PRO A 124 19.90 -1.09 5.84
CA PRO A 124 21.24 -1.67 5.86
C PRO A 124 21.93 -1.50 4.49
N SER A 125 23.16 -0.94 4.51
CA SER A 125 23.97 -0.75 3.29
C SER A 125 24.50 -2.09 2.74
N GLY A 126 24.59 -2.19 1.41
CA GLY A 126 25.21 -3.32 0.71
C GLY A 126 24.45 -4.65 0.85
N LYS A 127 23.21 -4.62 1.34
CA LYS A 127 22.34 -5.80 1.43
C LYS A 127 21.25 -5.72 0.37
N VAL A 128 21.59 -6.13 -0.84
CA VAL A 128 20.63 -6.15 -1.95
C VAL A 128 19.52 -7.14 -1.65
N GLY A 129 18.29 -6.65 -1.70
CA GLY A 129 17.06 -7.42 -1.53
C GLY A 129 16.20 -7.40 -2.78
N PHE A 130 15.34 -8.40 -2.93
CA PHE A 130 14.46 -8.57 -4.07
C PHE A 130 13.00 -8.68 -3.63
N MET A 131 12.11 -7.98 -4.35
CA MET A 131 10.68 -7.97 -4.06
C MET A 131 9.88 -8.18 -5.33
N TYR A 132 8.77 -8.93 -5.21
CA TYR A 132 7.79 -9.16 -6.26
C TYR A 132 6.48 -8.44 -5.93
N MET A 133 5.89 -7.77 -6.92
CA MET A 133 4.52 -7.25 -6.92
C MET A 133 3.86 -7.55 -8.28
N LEU A 134 3.64 -8.85 -8.57
CA LEU A 134 3.22 -9.30 -9.91
C LEU A 134 1.72 -9.14 -10.18
N ALA A 135 0.91 -8.92 -9.16
CA ALA A 135 -0.52 -8.65 -9.32
C ALA A 135 -0.82 -7.18 -9.63
N GLY A 136 0.15 -6.31 -9.45
CA GLY A 136 0.01 -4.87 -9.60
C GLY A 136 0.91 -4.13 -8.62
N GLY A 137 0.57 -2.91 -8.33
CA GLY A 137 1.19 -2.07 -7.32
C GLY A 137 0.25 -0.91 -7.00
N THR A 138 0.31 -0.39 -5.79
CA THR A 138 -0.41 0.82 -5.45
C THR A 138 0.25 2.01 -6.09
N ASP A 139 -0.56 2.99 -6.52
CA ASP A 139 -0.05 4.25 -7.01
C ASP A 139 0.65 5.00 -5.87
N ALA A 140 1.77 5.64 -6.14
CA ALA A 140 2.60 6.28 -5.13
C ALA A 140 3.34 7.51 -5.65
N SER A 141 3.79 8.38 -4.73
CA SER A 141 4.74 9.43 -5.06
C SER A 141 6.09 8.84 -5.47
N ASN A 142 6.65 9.32 -6.58
CA ASN A 142 7.99 8.92 -7.01
C ASN A 142 9.11 9.66 -6.26
N THR A 143 8.80 10.74 -5.57
CA THR A 143 9.81 11.62 -4.93
C THR A 143 9.70 11.69 -3.42
N ASP A 144 8.53 11.35 -2.84
CA ASP A 144 8.31 11.36 -1.40
C ASP A 144 7.85 9.97 -0.91
N PRO A 145 8.72 9.24 -0.20
CA PRO A 145 8.41 7.89 0.31
C PRO A 145 7.19 7.84 1.25
N TYR A 146 6.84 8.96 1.88
CA TYR A 146 5.79 9.01 2.90
C TYR A 146 4.54 9.80 2.49
N ALA A 147 4.45 10.18 1.21
CA ALA A 147 3.27 10.85 0.70
C ALA A 147 2.04 9.91 0.72
N ALA A 148 0.99 10.33 1.43
CA ALA A 148 -0.24 9.55 1.56
C ALA A 148 -1.25 9.78 0.42
N LYS A 149 -1.05 10.82 -0.40
CA LYS A 149 -1.97 11.21 -1.49
C LYS A 149 -1.24 12.06 -2.55
N PRO A 150 -1.77 12.11 -3.78
CA PRO A 150 -1.22 12.98 -4.81
C PRO A 150 -1.33 14.47 -4.46
N THR A 151 -0.28 15.21 -4.81
CA THR A 151 -0.22 16.68 -4.78
C THR A 151 0.38 17.18 -6.09
N ALA A 152 0.38 18.50 -6.33
CA ALA A 152 0.98 19.07 -7.54
C ALA A 152 2.52 18.90 -7.63
N SER A 153 3.19 18.55 -6.52
CA SER A 153 4.65 18.54 -6.42
C SER A 153 5.27 17.19 -6.04
N ASN A 154 4.48 16.16 -5.74
CA ASN A 154 5.02 14.88 -5.29
C ASN A 154 5.10 13.80 -6.37
N HIS A 155 4.91 14.17 -7.64
CA HIS A 155 5.11 13.30 -8.81
C HIS A 155 4.46 11.92 -8.62
N TRP A 156 3.13 11.92 -8.48
CA TRP A 156 2.35 10.72 -8.25
C TRP A 156 2.29 9.87 -9.52
N ILE A 157 2.71 8.62 -9.43
CA ILE A 157 2.80 7.70 -10.56
C ILE A 157 1.92 6.48 -10.35
N LYS A 158 1.47 5.92 -11.47
CA LYS A 158 0.79 4.63 -11.51
C LYS A 158 1.79 3.52 -11.70
N THR A 159 1.83 2.61 -10.75
CA THR A 159 2.65 1.41 -10.84
C THR A 159 1.79 0.23 -11.28
N GLY A 160 2.28 -0.54 -12.26
CA GLY A 160 1.70 -1.82 -12.66
C GLY A 160 2.42 -3.00 -12.00
N PRO A 161 2.25 -4.23 -12.53
CA PRO A 161 3.06 -5.37 -12.13
C PRO A 161 4.55 -5.08 -12.30
N HIS A 162 5.33 -5.34 -11.24
CA HIS A 162 6.77 -5.02 -11.23
C HIS A 162 7.53 -5.88 -10.22
N VAL A 163 8.85 -5.81 -10.32
CA VAL A 163 9.78 -6.24 -9.28
C VAL A 163 10.58 -5.05 -8.80
N MET A 164 11.08 -5.12 -7.56
CA MET A 164 11.94 -4.10 -6.97
C MET A 164 13.28 -4.70 -6.56
N ILE A 165 14.36 -3.93 -6.74
CA ILE A 165 15.68 -4.21 -6.20
C ILE A 165 15.99 -3.10 -5.21
N VAL A 166 16.13 -3.45 -3.94
CA VAL A 166 16.33 -2.53 -2.81
C VAL A 166 17.70 -2.75 -2.17
N GLY A 167 18.20 -1.75 -1.43
CA GLY A 167 19.42 -1.88 -0.64
C GLY A 167 20.72 -2.02 -1.43
N ALA A 168 20.71 -1.78 -2.74
CA ALA A 168 21.90 -1.73 -3.57
C ALA A 168 22.70 -0.43 -3.31
N ASP A 169 23.97 -0.43 -3.69
CA ASP A 169 24.82 0.75 -3.59
C ASP A 169 24.40 1.83 -4.59
N ALA A 170 24.75 3.09 -4.31
CA ALA A 170 24.38 4.23 -5.14
C ALA A 170 24.81 4.07 -6.60
N SER A 171 26.00 3.50 -6.84
CA SER A 171 26.54 3.24 -8.19
C SER A 171 25.67 2.30 -9.03
N PHE A 172 24.96 1.35 -8.40
CA PHE A 172 23.99 0.51 -9.10
C PHE A 172 22.82 1.34 -9.64
N TYR A 173 22.28 2.24 -8.81
CA TYR A 173 21.16 3.08 -9.20
C TYR A 173 21.54 4.19 -10.18
N ASP A 174 22.83 4.57 -10.28
CA ASP A 174 23.31 5.58 -11.23
C ASP A 174 23.20 5.14 -12.70
N THR A 175 23.02 3.84 -12.94
CA THR A 175 22.83 3.28 -14.28
C THR A 175 21.40 3.37 -14.81
N TYR A 176 20.45 3.81 -13.98
CA TYR A 176 19.02 3.89 -14.32
C TYR A 176 18.48 5.32 -14.24
N PRO A 177 17.40 5.65 -14.99
CA PRO A 177 16.76 6.95 -14.93
C PRO A 177 16.30 7.29 -13.52
N LYS A 178 16.54 8.55 -13.10
CA LYS A 178 16.15 9.13 -11.80
C LYS A 178 15.20 10.31 -11.94
N SER A 179 14.48 10.38 -13.05
CA SER A 179 13.50 11.45 -13.29
C SER A 179 12.41 11.41 -12.22
N ALA A 180 11.96 12.60 -11.81
CA ALA A 180 10.80 12.73 -10.93
C ALA A 180 9.52 12.17 -11.58
N ASP A 181 9.41 12.32 -12.93
CA ASP A 181 8.34 11.75 -13.76
C ASP A 181 8.95 10.72 -14.72
N PRO A 182 9.12 9.46 -14.30
CA PRO A 182 9.74 8.43 -15.13
C PRO A 182 8.75 7.84 -16.14
N ASP A 183 9.29 7.21 -17.20
CA ASP A 183 8.51 6.25 -17.97
C ASP A 183 8.31 4.97 -17.13
N ALA A 184 7.15 4.83 -16.51
CA ALA A 184 6.81 3.67 -15.68
C ALA A 184 6.65 2.34 -16.47
N LYS A 185 6.94 2.32 -17.77
CA LYS A 185 7.00 1.11 -18.61
C LYS A 185 8.42 0.57 -18.78
N SER A 186 9.42 1.32 -18.34
CA SER A 186 10.85 0.98 -18.39
C SER A 186 11.44 0.99 -16.98
N PRO A 187 12.58 0.32 -16.72
CA PRO A 187 13.21 0.39 -15.39
C PRO A 187 13.62 1.81 -15.01
N TYR A 188 13.33 2.21 -13.75
CA TYR A 188 13.66 3.54 -13.21
C TYR A 188 13.92 3.46 -11.71
N VAL A 189 14.58 4.48 -11.16
CA VAL A 189 14.81 4.61 -9.71
C VAL A 189 13.67 5.40 -9.08
N MET A 190 12.93 4.74 -8.20
CA MET A 190 11.93 5.38 -7.35
C MET A 190 12.59 5.93 -6.07
N TRP A 191 12.10 7.05 -5.56
CA TRP A 191 12.60 7.77 -4.38
C TRP A 191 14.09 8.14 -4.48
N ALA A 192 14.54 8.48 -5.70
CA ALA A 192 15.92 8.84 -5.97
C ALA A 192 16.43 9.93 -5.02
N GLY A 193 17.65 9.77 -4.50
CA GLY A 193 18.26 10.70 -3.55
C GLY A 193 17.79 10.57 -2.10
N THR A 194 16.89 9.62 -1.80
CA THR A 194 16.50 9.28 -0.42
C THR A 194 17.23 8.02 0.04
N PRO A 195 17.28 7.74 1.35
CA PRO A 195 17.80 6.45 1.87
C PRO A 195 17.01 5.23 1.36
N TYR A 196 15.81 5.44 0.85
CA TYR A 196 14.89 4.38 0.39
C TYR A 196 14.85 4.26 -1.14
N GLN A 197 15.79 4.88 -1.85
CA GLN A 197 15.86 4.71 -3.30
C GLN A 197 15.97 3.24 -3.68
N HIS A 198 15.23 2.86 -4.72
CA HIS A 198 15.21 1.48 -5.21
C HIS A 198 14.91 1.43 -6.70
N LEU A 199 15.32 0.33 -7.35
CA LEU A 199 15.00 0.11 -8.75
C LEU A 199 13.60 -0.50 -8.87
N MET A 200 12.77 0.14 -9.66
CA MET A 200 11.50 -0.38 -10.17
C MET A 200 11.76 -1.02 -11.52
N ALA A 201 11.43 -2.30 -11.70
CA ALA A 201 11.51 -3.01 -12.97
C ALA A 201 10.11 -3.49 -13.36
N PRO A 202 9.37 -2.73 -14.20
CA PRO A 202 8.03 -3.09 -14.66
C PRO A 202 8.05 -4.41 -15.43
N ILE A 203 6.98 -5.21 -15.25
CA ILE A 203 6.77 -6.48 -15.92
C ILE A 203 5.48 -6.39 -16.74
N ARG A 204 5.52 -6.83 -17.99
CA ARG A 204 4.38 -6.87 -18.89
C ARG A 204 3.88 -8.29 -19.08
#